data_e18bc296f2bdebbdd48b595bd3466393
#
_entry.id   e18bc296f2bdebbdd48b595bd3466393
#
_cell.length_a   1.000
_cell.length_b   1.000
_cell.length_c   1.000
_cell.angle_alpha   90.00
_cell.angle_beta   90.00
_cell.angle_gamma   90.00
#
_symmetry.space_group_name_H-M   'P 1'
#
loop_
_entity.id
_entity.type
_entity.pdbx_description
1 polymer ?
#
loop_
_entity_poly.entity_id
_entity_poly.type
_entity_poly.pdbx_seq_one_letter_code
_entity_poly.pdbx_strand_id
1 'polypeptide(L)'
;MILIIGGAGQGKLDYVLQKTGYGPAQVARTPEEARTRPVFAGLEDWPELDEAALLEANPDVILICNEVGCGVVPVEPAQRARREAVGRLCCRLAERAERVERIFCGLPMVLKD
;
A
#
# COMPACT_ATOMS: atom_id res chain seq x y z
N MET A 1 -7.81 -6.36 6.58
CA MET A 1 -6.81 -5.80 5.63
C MET A 1 -5.64 -5.25 6.42
N ILE A 2 -4.46 -5.46 5.90
CA ILE A 2 -3.21 -4.93 6.47
C ILE A 2 -2.63 -3.92 5.49
N LEU A 3 -2.23 -2.76 5.99
CA LEU A 3 -1.60 -1.71 5.19
C LEU A 3 -0.12 -1.62 5.54
N ILE A 4 0.73 -1.75 4.52
CA ILE A 4 2.19 -1.64 4.64
C ILE A 4 2.63 -0.40 3.87
N ILE A 5 3.24 0.54 4.57
CA ILE A 5 3.70 1.79 3.98
C ILE A 5 5.21 1.96 4.19
N GLY A 6 5.80 2.84 3.43
CA GLY A 6 7.23 3.17 3.54
C GLY A 6 7.72 3.84 2.28
N GLY A 7 8.87 4.46 2.35
CA GLY A 7 9.51 5.07 1.19
C GLY A 7 9.91 4.05 0.14
N ALA A 8 10.20 4.52 -1.06
CA ALA A 8 10.71 3.66 -2.13
C ALA A 8 12.03 3.01 -1.70
N GLY A 9 12.21 1.73 -2.05
CA GLY A 9 13.45 1.02 -1.77
C GLY A 9 13.66 0.62 -0.30
N GLN A 10 12.65 0.67 0.54
CA GLN A 10 12.77 0.31 1.97
C GLN A 10 12.52 -1.17 2.27
N GLY A 11 12.25 -1.98 1.25
CA GLY A 11 12.11 -3.43 1.43
C GLY A 11 10.71 -3.89 1.83
N LYS A 12 9.67 -3.12 1.50
CA LYS A 12 8.29 -3.45 1.89
C LYS A 12 7.82 -4.79 1.33
N LEU A 13 8.00 -5.01 0.06
CA LEU A 13 7.54 -6.25 -0.58
C LEU A 13 8.32 -7.46 -0.05
N ASP A 14 9.64 -7.35 0.04
CA ASP A 14 10.47 -8.43 0.58
C ASP A 14 10.06 -8.79 2.00
N TYR A 15 9.80 -7.79 2.84
CA TYR A 15 9.32 -8.00 4.19
C TYR A 15 8.01 -8.81 4.21
N VAL A 16 7.04 -8.42 3.38
CA VAL A 16 5.74 -9.10 3.32
C VAL A 16 5.89 -10.53 2.83
N LEU A 17 6.67 -10.75 1.79
CA LEU A 17 6.86 -12.10 1.23
C LEU A 17 7.59 -13.03 2.19
N GLN A 18 8.59 -12.53 2.92
CA GLN A 18 9.28 -13.32 3.94
C GLN A 18 8.36 -13.67 5.10
N LYS A 19 7.56 -12.71 5.55
CA LYS A 19 6.67 -12.93 6.70
C LYS A 19 5.52 -13.87 6.38
N THR A 20 5.00 -13.82 5.16
CA THR A 20 3.81 -14.61 4.76
C THR A 20 4.16 -15.92 4.07
N GLY A 21 5.32 -16.01 3.46
CA GLY A 21 5.70 -17.16 2.64
C GLY A 21 5.11 -17.12 1.22
N TYR A 22 4.44 -16.05 0.84
CA TYR A 22 3.88 -15.92 -0.50
C TYR A 22 4.98 -15.71 -1.55
N GLY A 23 4.74 -16.20 -2.76
CA GLY A 23 5.63 -16.00 -3.90
C GLY A 23 5.18 -14.87 -4.81
N PRO A 24 6.02 -14.51 -5.82
CA PRO A 24 5.71 -13.41 -6.73
C PRO A 24 4.40 -13.57 -7.51
N ALA A 25 3.98 -14.79 -7.79
CA ALA A 25 2.72 -15.05 -8.50
C ALA A 25 1.49 -14.62 -7.69
N GLN A 26 1.61 -14.45 -6.38
CA GLN A 26 0.53 -14.06 -5.48
C GLN A 26 0.48 -12.56 -5.25
N VAL A 27 1.35 -11.80 -5.92
CA VAL A 27 1.40 -10.35 -5.82
C VAL A 27 0.63 -9.73 -6.97
N ALA A 28 -0.40 -8.96 -6.65
CA ALA A 28 -1.16 -8.18 -7.61
C ALA A 28 -0.47 -6.84 -7.87
N ARG A 29 -0.60 -6.36 -9.09
CA ARG A 29 -0.09 -5.04 -9.51
C ARG A 29 -1.20 -4.13 -10.01
N THR A 30 -2.40 -4.65 -10.14
CA THR A 30 -3.59 -3.90 -10.57
C THR A 30 -4.73 -4.15 -9.60
N PRO A 31 -5.69 -3.22 -9.49
CA PRO A 31 -6.86 -3.43 -8.63
C PRO A 31 -7.65 -4.68 -8.98
N GLU A 32 -7.71 -5.03 -10.27
CA GLU A 32 -8.43 -6.23 -10.70
C GLU A 32 -7.75 -7.50 -10.19
N GLU A 33 -6.44 -7.61 -10.34
CA GLU A 33 -5.68 -8.73 -9.80
C GLU A 33 -5.79 -8.82 -8.27
N ALA A 34 -5.85 -7.69 -7.60
CA ALA A 34 -5.91 -7.61 -6.15
C ALA A 34 -7.21 -8.18 -5.57
N ARG A 35 -8.23 -8.35 -6.39
CA ARG A 35 -9.51 -8.93 -5.94
C ARG A 35 -9.37 -10.41 -5.56
N THR A 36 -8.36 -11.09 -6.11
CA THR A 36 -8.16 -12.53 -5.92
C THR A 36 -6.79 -12.91 -5.38
N ARG A 37 -5.82 -11.98 -5.36
CA ARG A 37 -4.48 -12.25 -4.86
C ARG A 37 -4.28 -11.69 -3.46
N PRO A 38 -3.51 -12.36 -2.60
CA PRO A 38 -3.37 -11.94 -1.19
C PRO A 38 -2.58 -10.67 -0.96
N VAL A 39 -1.72 -10.27 -1.92
CA VAL A 39 -0.86 -9.09 -1.78
C VAL A 39 -1.07 -8.17 -2.97
N PHE A 40 -1.23 -6.88 -2.71
CA PHE A 40 -1.32 -5.86 -3.76
C PHE A 40 -0.22 -4.83 -3.52
N ALA A 41 0.77 -4.80 -4.41
CA ALA A 41 1.90 -3.87 -4.36
C ALA A 41 1.75 -2.78 -5.42
N GLY A 42 2.30 -1.60 -5.14
CA GLY A 42 2.23 -0.48 -6.07
C GLY A 42 0.95 0.31 -5.97
N LEU A 43 0.36 0.39 -4.80
CA LEU A 43 -0.89 1.10 -4.57
C LEU A 43 -0.81 2.57 -4.95
N GLU A 44 0.37 3.17 -4.89
CA GLU A 44 0.60 4.57 -5.27
C GLU A 44 0.30 4.86 -6.74
N ASP A 45 0.25 3.84 -7.59
CA ASP A 45 -0.10 3.98 -9.00
C ASP A 45 -1.62 4.07 -9.23
N TRP A 46 -2.41 3.86 -8.17
CA TRP A 46 -3.87 3.76 -8.25
C TRP A 46 -4.56 4.71 -7.25
N PRO A 47 -4.33 6.03 -7.37
CA PRO A 47 -4.87 6.99 -6.39
C PRO A 47 -6.39 7.06 -6.35
N GLU A 48 -7.06 6.58 -7.39
CA GLU A 48 -8.52 6.58 -7.50
C GLU A 48 -9.14 5.21 -7.21
N LEU A 49 -8.38 4.34 -6.52
CA LEU A 49 -8.86 3.02 -6.16
C LEU A 49 -10.19 3.09 -5.40
N ASP A 50 -11.14 2.24 -5.81
CA ASP A 50 -12.36 1.99 -5.05
C ASP A 50 -12.05 0.99 -3.94
N GLU A 51 -11.65 1.51 -2.79
CA GLU A 51 -11.25 0.68 -1.65
C GLU A 51 -12.41 -0.16 -1.09
N ALA A 52 -13.61 0.38 -1.14
CA ALA A 52 -14.78 -0.36 -0.64
C ALA A 52 -15.03 -1.60 -1.47
N ALA A 53 -14.97 -1.49 -2.79
CA ALA A 53 -15.16 -2.63 -3.69
C ALA A 53 -14.04 -3.66 -3.53
N LEU A 54 -12.79 -3.21 -3.41
CA LEU A 54 -11.67 -4.11 -3.22
C LEU A 54 -11.79 -4.89 -1.91
N LEU A 55 -12.08 -4.20 -0.81
CA LEU A 55 -12.15 -4.84 0.51
C LEU A 55 -13.37 -5.75 0.65
N GLU A 56 -14.44 -5.48 -0.11
CA GLU A 56 -15.56 -6.40 -0.19
C GLU A 56 -15.17 -7.70 -0.91
N ALA A 57 -14.42 -7.58 -2.00
CA ALA A 57 -13.97 -8.74 -2.76
C ALA A 57 -12.86 -9.53 -2.06
N ASN A 58 -11.97 -8.84 -1.33
CA ASN A 58 -10.79 -9.45 -0.71
C ASN A 58 -10.48 -8.78 0.64
N PRO A 59 -11.24 -9.10 1.70
CA PRO A 59 -11.12 -8.41 2.99
C PRO A 59 -9.79 -8.62 3.71
N ASP A 60 -9.05 -9.67 3.39
CA ASP A 60 -7.79 -10.00 4.04
C ASP A 60 -6.55 -9.57 3.24
N VAL A 61 -6.75 -8.79 2.19
CA VAL A 61 -5.65 -8.34 1.32
C VAL A 61 -4.60 -7.55 2.11
N ILE A 62 -3.33 -7.74 1.73
CA ILE A 62 -2.21 -6.95 2.24
C ILE A 62 -1.88 -5.90 1.18
N LEU A 63 -2.04 -4.63 1.53
CA LEU A 63 -1.80 -3.50 0.64
C LEU A 63 -0.43 -2.90 0.91
N ILE A 64 0.36 -2.69 -0.14
CA ILE A 64 1.70 -2.11 -0.05
C ILE A 64 1.72 -0.82 -0.85
N CYS A 65 2.07 0.29 -0.20
CA CYS A 65 2.07 1.61 -0.81
C CYS A 65 3.36 2.36 -0.48
N ASN A 66 3.96 2.98 -1.49
CA ASN A 66 5.05 3.92 -1.25
C ASN A 66 4.50 5.18 -0.59
N GLU A 67 5.21 5.68 0.43
CA GLU A 67 4.93 6.99 1.00
C GLU A 67 5.29 8.06 -0.01
N VAL A 68 4.29 8.79 -0.48
CA VAL A 68 4.50 9.85 -1.47
C VAL A 68 4.62 11.23 -0.81
N GLY A 69 4.54 11.29 0.51
CA GLY A 69 4.68 12.51 1.30
C GLY A 69 6.11 12.80 1.75
N CYS A 70 7.05 11.87 1.56
CA CYS A 70 8.44 12.01 1.98
C CYS A 70 9.30 12.52 0.82
N GLY A 71 9.98 13.65 0.99
CA GLY A 71 10.89 14.19 0.01
C GLY A 71 10.46 15.54 -0.54
N VAL A 72 11.02 15.91 -1.69
CA VAL A 72 10.81 17.21 -2.32
C VAL A 72 9.38 17.31 -2.86
N VAL A 73 8.71 18.43 -2.57
CA VAL A 73 7.38 18.70 -3.11
C VAL A 73 7.48 18.90 -4.62
N PRO A 74 6.70 18.16 -5.43
CA PRO A 74 6.74 18.33 -6.87
C PRO A 74 6.32 19.74 -7.29
N VAL A 75 6.99 20.27 -8.35
CA VAL A 75 6.66 21.58 -8.88
C VAL A 75 5.37 21.54 -9.71
N GLU A 76 5.15 20.45 -10.44
CA GLU A 76 3.97 20.31 -11.30
C GLU A 76 2.69 20.12 -10.51
N PRO A 77 1.62 20.92 -10.79
CA PRO A 77 0.35 20.79 -10.10
C PRO A 77 -0.29 19.40 -10.20
N ALA A 78 -0.17 18.74 -11.35
CA ALA A 78 -0.73 17.41 -11.54
C ALA A 78 -0.06 16.38 -10.64
N GLN A 79 1.26 16.45 -10.47
CA GLN A 79 2.00 15.57 -9.59
C GLN A 79 1.66 15.83 -8.12
N ARG A 80 1.48 17.09 -7.73
CA ARG A 80 1.05 17.43 -6.37
C ARG A 80 -0.35 16.89 -6.08
N ALA A 81 -1.27 17.04 -7.04
CA ALA A 81 -2.63 16.53 -6.89
C ALA A 81 -2.65 15.00 -6.74
N ARG A 82 -1.85 14.29 -7.52
CA ARG A 82 -1.72 12.84 -7.44
C ARG A 82 -1.16 12.41 -6.08
N ARG A 83 -0.12 13.09 -5.61
CA ARG A 83 0.48 12.84 -4.31
C ARG A 83 -0.52 13.02 -3.17
N GLU A 84 -1.31 14.08 -3.21
CA GLU A 84 -2.36 14.31 -2.23
C GLU A 84 -3.46 13.24 -2.30
N ALA A 85 -3.83 12.81 -3.50
CA ALA A 85 -4.84 11.78 -3.68
C ALA A 85 -4.38 10.44 -3.09
N VAL A 86 -3.11 10.06 -3.30
CA VAL A 86 -2.53 8.85 -2.70
C VAL A 86 -2.49 8.98 -1.19
N GLY A 87 -2.10 10.13 -0.66
CA GLY A 87 -2.08 10.39 0.78
C GLY A 87 -3.47 10.23 1.41
N ARG A 88 -4.49 10.78 0.78
CA ARG A 88 -5.88 10.65 1.25
C ARG A 88 -6.36 9.19 1.19
N LEU A 89 -6.00 8.47 0.13
CA LEU A 89 -6.32 7.05 0.01
C LEU A 89 -5.69 6.26 1.17
N CYS A 90 -4.41 6.50 1.45
CA CYS A 90 -3.72 5.83 2.56
C CYS A 90 -4.38 6.14 3.91
N CYS A 91 -4.83 7.37 4.14
CA CYS A 91 -5.54 7.71 5.36
C CYS A 91 -6.84 6.94 5.51
N ARG A 92 -7.63 6.83 4.44
CA ARG A 92 -8.87 6.05 4.47
C ARG A 92 -8.61 4.56 4.70
N LEU A 93 -7.57 4.03 4.07
CA LEU A 93 -7.20 2.62 4.25
C LEU A 93 -6.69 2.35 5.66
N ALA A 94 -5.90 3.27 6.23
CA ALA A 94 -5.41 3.13 7.59
C ALA A 94 -6.55 3.08 8.62
N GLU A 95 -7.62 3.84 8.40
CA GLU A 95 -8.80 3.77 9.26
C GLU A 95 -9.47 2.41 9.22
N ARG A 96 -9.50 1.77 8.06
CA ARG A 96 -10.14 0.45 7.87
C ARG A 96 -9.24 -0.71 8.22
N ALA A 97 -7.93 -0.52 8.22
CA ALA A 97 -6.97 -1.59 8.44
C ALA A 97 -7.02 -2.11 9.87
N GLU A 98 -6.87 -3.41 10.01
CA GLU A 98 -6.66 -4.06 11.31
C GLU A 98 -5.25 -3.75 11.83
N ARG A 99 -4.29 -3.61 10.89
CA ARG A 99 -2.90 -3.37 11.22
C ARG A 99 -2.27 -2.47 10.16
N VAL A 100 -1.46 -1.53 10.61
CA VAL A 100 -0.67 -0.66 9.75
C VAL A 100 0.78 -0.73 10.21
N GLU A 101 1.69 -1.04 9.29
CA GLU A 101 3.12 -1.08 9.56
C GLU A 101 3.85 -0.16 8.58
N ARG A 102 4.85 0.54 9.10
CA ARG A 102 5.79 1.31 8.28
C ARG A 102 7.10 0.55 8.20
N ILE A 103 7.63 0.38 6.99
CA ILE A 103 8.91 -0.30 6.80
C ILE A 103 10.00 0.73 6.53
N PHE A 104 11.04 0.68 7.33
CA PHE A 104 12.22 1.53 7.19
C PHE A 104 13.46 0.65 7.25
N CYS A 105 14.26 0.66 6.18
CA CYS A 105 15.46 -0.20 6.07
C CYS A 105 15.14 -1.68 6.33
N GLY A 106 14.02 -2.16 5.82
CA GLY A 106 13.58 -3.55 6.01
C GLY A 106 13.01 -3.86 7.40
N LEU A 107 12.95 -2.88 8.30
CA LEU A 107 12.48 -3.06 9.68
C LEU A 107 11.06 -2.55 9.85
N PRO A 108 10.16 -3.34 10.46
CA PRO A 108 8.79 -2.90 10.66
C PRO A 108 8.63 -1.99 11.88
N MET A 109 7.80 -0.98 11.71
CA MET A 109 7.33 -0.13 12.80
C MET A 109 5.81 -0.22 12.81
N VAL A 110 5.23 -0.74 13.88
CA VAL A 110 3.77 -0.89 13.98
C VAL A 110 3.15 0.44 14.34
N LEU A 111 2.25 0.93 13.47
CA LEU A 111 1.54 2.19 13.68
C LEU A 111 0.12 1.96 14.21
N LYS A 112 -0.47 0.83 13.86
CA LYS A 112 -1.80 0.42 14.30
C LYS A 112 -1.82 -1.10 14.42
N ASP A 113 -2.39 -1.59 15.48
CA ASP A 113 -2.45 -3.04 15.75
C ASP A 113 -3.86 -3.43 16.24
#